data_ca33909d0ca4f7dd4d06095df66e9363
#
_entry.id   ca33909d0ca4f7dd4d06095df66e9363
#
_cell.length_a   1.000
_cell.length_b   1.000
_cell.length_c   1.000
_cell.angle_alpha   90.00
_cell.angle_beta   90.00
_cell.angle_gamma   90.00
#
_symmetry.space_group_name_H-M   'P 1'
#
loop_
_entity.id
_entity.type
_entity.pdbx_description
1 polymer ?
#
loop_
_entity_poly.entity_id
_entity_poly.type
_entity_poly.pdbx_seq_one_letter_code
_entity_poly.pdbx_strand_id
1 'polypeptide(L)'
;MALVWTTAAVPADNNDEIDGRVRDAGVTINKGSVIRIVDMLPGGQSPMHRTNSIDYGIVLSGQLELELEDGVKTLLGPGDIVVQRGTNHLWRNPSDSEICRIVFILIEAPAYRHNGAPLEEHKP
;
A
#
# COMPACT_ATOMS: atom_id res chain seq x y z
N MET A 1 -8.35 -4.37 -8.76
CA MET A 1 -7.11 -4.70 -8.00
C MET A 1 -6.72 -6.14 -8.30
N ALA A 2 -5.50 -6.38 -8.70
CA ALA A 2 -4.99 -7.70 -9.03
C ALA A 2 -3.90 -8.12 -8.04
N LEU A 3 -4.08 -9.28 -7.41
CA LEU A 3 -3.08 -9.89 -6.55
C LEU A 3 -2.02 -10.55 -7.41
N VAL A 4 -0.75 -10.23 -7.19
CA VAL A 4 0.37 -10.81 -7.91
C VAL A 4 0.99 -11.95 -7.11
N TRP A 5 1.31 -11.71 -5.85
CA TRP A 5 1.95 -12.68 -4.97
C TRP A 5 1.77 -12.33 -3.51
N THR A 6 1.89 -13.32 -2.66
CA THR A 6 1.93 -13.17 -1.20
C THR A 6 2.98 -14.09 -0.60
N THR A 7 3.48 -13.72 0.57
CA THR A 7 4.25 -14.63 1.43
C THR A 7 3.55 -14.79 2.76
N ALA A 8 3.79 -15.91 3.44
CA ALA A 8 3.13 -16.21 4.71
C ALA A 8 3.79 -15.53 5.91
N ALA A 9 5.02 -15.06 5.75
CA ALA A 9 5.82 -14.50 6.85
C ALA A 9 6.89 -13.55 6.32
N VAL A 10 7.48 -12.80 7.22
CA VAL A 10 8.71 -12.02 7.00
C VAL A 10 9.66 -12.42 8.13
N PRO A 11 10.83 -12.99 7.81
CA PRO A 11 11.32 -13.33 6.47
C PRO A 11 10.47 -14.40 5.79
N ALA A 12 10.40 -14.32 4.46
CA ALA A 12 9.73 -15.32 3.65
C ALA A 12 10.56 -16.60 3.58
N ASP A 13 9.89 -17.71 3.31
CA ASP A 13 10.52 -19.04 3.20
C ASP A 13 10.46 -19.51 1.76
N ASN A 14 11.62 -19.73 1.14
CA ASN A 14 11.70 -20.24 -0.23
C ASN A 14 11.22 -21.69 -0.35
N ASN A 15 11.08 -22.40 0.76
CA ASN A 15 10.57 -23.77 0.79
C ASN A 15 9.06 -23.85 1.02
N ASP A 16 8.39 -22.71 1.13
CA ASP A 16 6.93 -22.66 1.20
C ASP A 16 6.35 -23.12 -0.14
N GLU A 17 5.63 -24.24 -0.14
CA GLU A 17 5.07 -24.85 -1.35
C GLU A 17 3.73 -24.24 -1.77
N ILE A 18 3.16 -23.36 -0.96
CA ILE A 18 1.88 -22.73 -1.26
C ILE A 18 2.08 -21.66 -2.32
N ASP A 19 1.26 -21.72 -3.36
CA ASP A 19 1.25 -20.67 -4.39
C ASP A 19 0.79 -19.35 -3.77
N GLY A 20 1.69 -18.36 -3.76
CA GLY A 20 1.42 -17.04 -3.17
C GLY A 20 0.29 -16.29 -3.84
N ARG A 21 -0.11 -16.68 -5.06
CA ARG A 21 -1.23 -16.04 -5.78
C ARG A 21 -2.59 -16.43 -5.21
N VAL A 22 -2.68 -17.55 -4.50
CA VAL A 22 -3.95 -18.09 -3.98
C VAL A 22 -4.10 -17.93 -2.48
N ARG A 23 -3.08 -17.42 -1.77
CA ARG A 23 -3.15 -17.15 -0.34
C ARG A 23 -4.07 -15.96 -0.08
N ASP A 24 -4.95 -16.09 0.90
CA ASP A 24 -5.78 -14.97 1.35
C ASP A 24 -4.90 -13.95 2.11
N ALA A 25 -4.77 -12.76 1.55
CA ALA A 25 -4.05 -11.67 2.16
C ALA A 25 -4.99 -10.59 2.75
N GLY A 26 -6.31 -10.77 2.64
CA GLY A 26 -7.26 -9.77 3.09
C GLY A 26 -7.15 -8.46 2.30
N VAL A 27 -7.62 -7.37 2.90
CA VAL A 27 -7.59 -6.04 2.29
C VAL A 27 -6.18 -5.47 2.28
N THR A 28 -5.40 -5.72 3.32
CA THR A 28 -4.05 -5.18 3.47
C THR A 28 -3.02 -6.29 3.36
N ILE A 29 -2.67 -6.90 4.47
CA ILE A 29 -1.61 -7.88 4.55
C ILE A 29 -1.95 -8.88 5.65
N ASN A 30 -1.44 -10.10 5.53
CA ASN A 30 -1.67 -11.17 6.48
C ASN A 30 -0.34 -11.78 6.92
N LYS A 31 0.35 -11.12 7.86
CA LYS A 31 1.60 -11.56 8.53
C LYS A 31 2.81 -11.78 7.63
N GLY A 32 2.72 -11.45 6.36
CA GLY A 32 3.83 -11.64 5.44
C GLY A 32 4.02 -10.44 4.55
N SER A 33 4.07 -10.68 3.26
CA SER A 33 4.11 -9.63 2.25
C SER A 33 3.05 -9.88 1.19
N VAL A 34 2.68 -8.82 0.52
CA VAL A 34 1.74 -8.90 -0.60
C VAL A 34 2.18 -7.92 -1.68
N ILE A 35 2.04 -8.31 -2.93
CA ILE A 35 2.22 -7.42 -4.07
C ILE A 35 0.94 -7.41 -4.89
N ARG A 36 0.44 -6.19 -5.17
CA ARG A 36 -0.79 -5.95 -5.92
C ARG A 36 -0.58 -4.92 -6.99
N ILE A 37 -1.33 -5.06 -8.08
CA ILE A 37 -1.50 -4.00 -9.06
C ILE A 37 -2.87 -3.37 -8.81
N VAL A 38 -2.89 -2.05 -8.66
CA VAL A 38 -4.11 -1.28 -8.40
C VAL A 38 -4.30 -0.28 -9.52
N ASP A 39 -5.49 -0.30 -10.11
CA ASP A 39 -5.93 0.74 -11.03
C ASP A 39 -6.90 1.65 -10.30
N MET A 40 -6.49 2.91 -10.11
CA MET A 40 -7.37 3.94 -9.55
C MET A 40 -8.04 4.69 -10.69
N LEU A 41 -9.36 4.69 -10.66
CA LEU A 41 -10.15 5.42 -11.66
C LEU A 41 -9.96 6.93 -11.50
N PRO A 42 -10.23 7.72 -12.55
CA PRO A 42 -10.16 9.18 -12.46
C PRO A 42 -10.98 9.70 -11.27
N GLY A 43 -10.38 10.58 -10.48
CA GLY A 43 -11.02 11.15 -9.29
C GLY A 43 -11.16 10.18 -8.11
N GLY A 44 -10.73 8.93 -8.26
CA GLY A 44 -10.80 7.96 -7.16
C GLY A 44 -9.88 8.33 -6.01
N GLN A 45 -10.32 8.02 -4.80
CA GLN A 45 -9.47 8.17 -3.62
C GLN A 45 -9.79 7.10 -2.58
N SER A 46 -8.77 6.75 -1.80
CA SER A 46 -8.94 5.90 -0.62
C SER A 46 -9.42 6.73 0.56
N PRO A 47 -10.03 6.11 1.58
CA PRO A 47 -10.18 6.79 2.87
C PRO A 47 -8.81 7.07 3.49
N MET A 48 -8.76 8.02 4.43
CA MET A 48 -7.58 8.21 5.26
C MET A 48 -7.42 6.96 6.14
N HIS A 49 -6.25 6.33 6.09
CA HIS A 49 -6.03 5.05 6.77
C HIS A 49 -4.59 4.89 7.24
N ARG A 50 -4.41 3.97 8.19
CA ARG A 50 -3.11 3.55 8.71
C ARG A 50 -3.09 2.04 8.78
N THR A 51 -2.02 1.42 8.27
CA THR A 51 -1.81 -0.02 8.33
C THR A 51 -0.49 -0.34 9.03
N ASN A 52 -0.44 -1.50 9.68
CA ASN A 52 0.78 -2.03 10.31
C ASN A 52 1.63 -2.71 9.24
N SER A 53 2.15 -1.90 8.34
CA SER A 53 2.97 -2.35 7.23
C SER A 53 3.92 -1.25 6.78
N ILE A 54 4.94 -1.66 6.04
CA ILE A 54 5.72 -0.76 5.20
C ILE A 54 5.27 -1.02 3.77
N ASP A 55 4.89 0.04 3.07
CA ASP A 55 4.35 -0.06 1.73
C ASP A 55 5.31 0.58 0.74
N TYR A 56 5.61 -0.14 -0.34
CA TYR A 56 6.31 0.44 -1.48
C TYR A 56 5.29 0.64 -2.60
N GLY A 57 5.15 1.88 -3.06
CA GLY A 57 4.28 2.22 -4.18
C GLY A 57 5.10 2.64 -5.38
N ILE A 58 4.82 2.04 -6.54
CA ILE A 58 5.51 2.34 -7.79
C ILE A 58 4.43 2.73 -8.80
N VAL A 59 4.47 3.97 -9.27
CA VAL A 59 3.53 4.45 -10.29
C VAL A 59 4.00 3.93 -11.66
N LEU A 60 3.15 3.18 -12.33
CA LEU A 60 3.43 2.69 -13.68
C LEU A 60 2.90 3.64 -14.74
N SER A 61 1.70 4.19 -14.55
CA SER A 61 1.08 5.13 -15.49
C SER A 61 0.10 6.03 -14.75
N GLY A 62 -0.17 7.20 -15.30
CA GLY A 62 -1.04 8.20 -14.71
C GLY A 62 -0.36 8.98 -13.60
N GLN A 63 -1.16 9.55 -12.70
CA GLN A 63 -0.70 10.35 -11.58
C GLN A 63 -1.30 9.85 -10.28
N LEU A 64 -0.51 9.92 -9.21
CA LEU A 64 -0.94 9.53 -7.87
C LEU A 64 -0.61 10.66 -6.91
N GLU A 65 -1.58 11.09 -6.12
CA GLU A 65 -1.36 12.03 -5.03
C GLU A 65 -1.42 11.30 -3.70
N LEU A 66 -0.39 11.50 -2.89
CA LEU A 66 -0.34 11.04 -1.51
C LEU A 66 -0.64 12.22 -0.59
N GLU A 67 -1.62 12.09 0.28
CA GLU A 67 -1.94 13.07 1.30
C GLU A 67 -1.77 12.48 2.67
N LEU A 68 -1.04 13.19 3.53
CA LEU A 68 -0.83 12.83 4.93
C LEU A 68 -1.89 13.48 5.82
N GLU A 69 -2.00 13.02 7.06
CA GLU A 69 -2.99 13.47 8.02
C GLU A 69 -2.94 14.99 8.29
N ASP A 70 -1.76 15.59 8.20
CA ASP A 70 -1.56 17.04 8.38
C ASP A 70 -1.86 17.88 7.13
N GLY A 71 -2.34 17.24 6.06
CA GLY A 71 -2.67 17.91 4.80
C GLY A 71 -1.51 18.07 3.83
N VAL A 72 -0.32 17.60 4.16
CA VAL A 72 0.82 17.60 3.23
C VAL A 72 0.53 16.65 2.08
N LYS A 73 0.73 17.14 0.85
CA LYS A 73 0.45 16.40 -0.38
C LYS A 73 1.70 16.28 -1.22
N THR A 74 1.86 15.13 -1.87
CA THR A 74 2.93 14.87 -2.82
C THR A 74 2.34 14.25 -4.08
N LEU A 75 2.69 14.81 -5.23
CA LEU A 75 2.26 14.30 -6.53
C LEU A 75 3.35 13.40 -7.11
N LEU A 76 2.94 12.21 -7.53
CA LEU A 76 3.82 11.18 -8.09
C LEU A 76 3.40 10.89 -9.53
N GLY A 77 4.39 10.70 -10.39
CA GLY A 77 4.20 10.32 -11.78
C GLY A 77 4.84 8.98 -12.13
N PRO A 78 4.73 8.54 -13.40
CA PRO A 78 5.27 7.26 -13.84
C PRO A 78 6.74 7.10 -13.50
N GLY A 79 7.10 5.96 -12.92
CA GLY A 79 8.45 5.64 -12.48
C GLY A 79 8.81 6.15 -11.09
N ASP A 80 7.99 7.00 -10.47
CA ASP A 80 8.22 7.44 -9.10
C ASP A 80 7.92 6.31 -8.13
N ILE A 81 8.73 6.25 -7.07
CA ILE A 81 8.61 5.26 -6.02
C ILE A 81 8.39 5.99 -4.70
N VAL A 82 7.39 5.57 -3.95
CA VAL A 82 7.12 6.09 -2.63
C VAL A 82 7.23 4.98 -1.60
N VAL A 83 7.80 5.30 -0.45
CA VAL A 83 7.83 4.43 0.72
C VAL A 83 6.88 5.00 1.76
N GLN A 84 5.82 4.25 2.08
CA GLN A 84 4.84 4.63 3.08
C GLN A 84 5.06 3.78 4.33
N ARG A 85 5.41 4.43 5.41
CA ARG A 85 5.54 3.82 6.73
C ARG A 85 4.27 4.13 7.53
N GLY A 86 4.15 3.64 8.74
CA GLY A 86 2.93 3.65 9.55
C GLY A 86 2.25 4.99 9.85
N THR A 87 2.20 5.91 8.91
CA THR A 87 1.47 7.19 9.02
C THR A 87 0.05 7.05 8.50
N ASN A 88 -0.85 7.91 8.99
CA ASN A 88 -2.16 8.09 8.41
C ASN A 88 -2.03 8.77 7.04
N HIS A 89 -2.63 8.19 6.02
CA HIS A 89 -2.49 8.66 4.66
C HIS A 89 -3.71 8.31 3.80
N LEU A 90 -3.86 8.99 2.70
CA LEU A 90 -4.79 8.61 1.64
C LEU A 90 -4.11 8.73 0.27
N TRP A 91 -4.61 7.94 -0.65
CA TRP A 91 -4.18 7.94 -2.05
C TRP A 91 -5.31 8.52 -2.90
N ARG A 92 -4.94 9.36 -3.87
CA ARG A 92 -5.92 9.97 -4.77
C ARG A 92 -5.37 9.96 -6.19
N ASN A 93 -6.24 9.64 -7.15
CA ASN A 93 -5.96 9.94 -8.55
C ASN A 93 -6.49 11.35 -8.85
N PRO A 94 -5.62 12.35 -9.02
CA PRO A 94 -6.06 13.73 -9.21
C PRO A 94 -6.54 14.01 -10.63
N SER A 95 -6.33 13.09 -11.58
CA SER A 95 -6.80 13.25 -12.96
C SER A 95 -8.31 13.06 -13.04
N ASP A 96 -8.96 13.80 -13.92
CA ASP A 96 -10.38 13.63 -14.23
C ASP A 96 -10.61 12.77 -15.47
N SER A 97 -9.57 12.28 -16.12
CA SER A 97 -9.65 11.57 -17.39
C SER A 97 -8.83 10.28 -17.48
N GLU A 98 -7.76 10.15 -16.71
CA GLU A 98 -6.80 9.04 -16.85
C GLU A 98 -6.81 8.11 -15.63
N ILE A 99 -6.69 6.81 -15.90
CA ILE A 99 -6.48 5.79 -14.85
C ILE A 99 -5.04 5.89 -14.34
N CYS A 100 -4.86 5.76 -13.04
CA CYS A 100 -3.55 5.62 -12.41
C CYS A 100 -3.31 4.15 -12.10
N ARG A 101 -2.23 3.58 -12.64
CA ARG A 101 -1.82 2.20 -12.34
C ARG A 101 -0.62 2.21 -11.43
N ILE A 102 -0.75 1.52 -10.30
CA ILE A 102 0.27 1.47 -9.25
C ILE A 102 0.56 0.02 -8.89
N VAL A 103 1.83 -0.31 -8.67
CA VAL A 103 2.22 -1.52 -7.96
C VAL A 103 2.40 -1.17 -6.50
N PHE A 104 1.68 -1.85 -5.62
CA PHE A 104 1.88 -1.76 -4.17
C PHE A 104 2.48 -3.05 -3.64
N ILE A 105 3.56 -2.91 -2.89
CA ILE A 105 4.19 -3.99 -2.14
C ILE A 105 4.04 -3.65 -0.67
N LEU A 106 3.33 -4.50 0.09
CA LEU A 106 3.11 -4.32 1.51
C LEU A 106 3.86 -5.39 2.27
N ILE A 107 4.62 -4.97 3.27
CA ILE A 107 5.38 -5.86 4.16
C ILE A 107 4.88 -5.60 5.57
N GLU A 108 4.40 -6.65 6.24
CA GLU A 108 3.92 -6.51 7.61
C GLU A 108 5.03 -5.98 8.53
N ALA A 109 4.67 -5.02 9.37
CA ALA A 109 5.57 -4.39 10.32
C ALA A 109 4.83 -4.10 11.62
N PRO A 110 5.54 -4.12 12.77
CA PRO A 110 4.95 -3.66 14.03
C PRO A 110 4.43 -2.23 13.91
N ALA A 111 3.41 -1.92 14.70
CA ALA A 111 2.81 -0.58 14.73
C ALA A 111 3.86 0.49 15.00
N TYR A 112 3.74 1.63 14.31
CA TYR A 112 4.52 2.82 14.63
C TYR A 112 4.23 3.27 16.07
N ARG A 113 5.27 3.62 16.81
CA ARG A 113 5.15 4.07 18.20
C ARG A 113 5.41 5.57 18.30
N HIS A 114 4.51 6.23 19.02
CA HIS A 114 4.67 7.65 19.38
C HIS A 114 4.76 7.76 20.89
N ASN A 115 5.85 8.34 21.42
CA ASN A 115 6.12 8.40 22.86
C ASN A 115 6.03 7.03 23.54
N GLY A 116 6.53 5.98 22.87
CA GLY A 116 6.55 4.62 23.39
C GLY A 116 5.23 3.84 23.25
N ALA A 117 4.15 4.49 22.82
CA ALA A 117 2.85 3.85 22.63
C ALA A 117 2.61 3.52 21.15
N PRO A 118 2.13 2.31 20.82
CA PRO A 118 1.77 1.99 19.44
C PRO A 118 0.55 2.79 19.00
N LEU A 119 0.59 3.29 17.75
CA LEU A 119 -0.56 3.95 17.15
C LEU A 119 -1.53 2.91 16.60
N GLU A 120 -2.81 3.23 16.72
CA GLU A 120 -3.87 2.32 16.28
C GLU A 120 -3.92 2.21 14.76
N GLU A 121 -4.13 0.99 14.29
CA GLU A 121 -4.33 0.71 12.87
C GLU A 121 -5.74 1.17 12.45
N HIS A 122 -5.81 1.89 11.33
CA HIS A 122 -7.08 2.28 10.70
C HIS A 122 -7.11 1.70 9.28
N LYS A 123 -7.67 0.52 9.11
CA LYS A 123 -7.74 -0.15 7.81
C LYS A 123 -8.68 0.59 6.86
N PRO A 124 -8.35 0.60 5.56
CA PRO A 124 -9.21 1.22 4.56
C PRO A 124 -10.54 0.49 4.37
#